data_628459b70bde37f3838ee396c1ed6a0b
#
_entry.id   628459b70bde37f3838ee396c1ed6a0b
#
_cell.length_a   1.000
_cell.length_b   1.000
_cell.length_c   1.000
_cell.angle_alpha   90.00
_cell.angle_beta   90.00
_cell.angle_gamma   90.00
#
_symmetry.space_group_name_H-M   'P 1'
#
loop_
_entity.id
_entity.type
_entity.pdbx_description
1 polymer ?
#
loop_
_entity_poly.entity_id
_entity_poly.type
_entity_poly.pdbx_seq_one_letter_code
_entity_poly.pdbx_strand_id
1 'polypeptide(L)'
;AAVAERGLLVIDATAHGVSGHAARNEGENALYKALEDIERLRGHVFEKVSPRMGKVNLNVTQIKAGTAHNVIPDRCDFVIDIRPTEQYSNEDILNELQEICTSELKPRNLANRSSATFEDSPLQKAAEALGIGTFSSPTTSDWMRITCDAIKMGPGESSRSHKKDEFVFVEEIRKGIETYIEFIKSL
;
A
#
# COMPACT_ATOMS: atom_id res chain seq x y z
N ALA A 1 9.96 -17.87 0.00
CA ALA A 1 10.65 -16.58 0.19
C ALA A 1 9.94 -15.44 -0.55
N ALA A 2 9.80 -14.27 0.07
CA ALA A 2 9.33 -13.11 -0.66
C ALA A 2 10.51 -12.43 -1.36
N VAL A 3 10.37 -12.23 -2.67
CA VAL A 3 11.36 -11.55 -3.54
C VAL A 3 10.94 -10.14 -3.90
N ALA A 4 9.74 -9.74 -3.50
CA ALA A 4 9.24 -8.37 -3.62
C ALA A 4 8.15 -8.12 -2.58
N GLU A 5 7.95 -6.86 -2.19
CA GLU A 5 6.83 -6.42 -1.36
C GLU A 5 6.35 -5.03 -1.75
N ARG A 6 5.04 -4.82 -1.61
CA ARG A 6 4.42 -3.55 -1.92
C ARG A 6 4.80 -2.49 -0.90
N GLY A 7 4.92 -1.25 -1.36
CA GLY A 7 5.00 -0.09 -0.49
C GLY A 7 3.68 0.23 0.19
N LEU A 8 3.69 1.31 0.96
CA LEU A 8 2.49 1.85 1.63
C LEU A 8 2.50 3.37 1.53
N LEU A 9 1.51 3.92 0.85
CA LEU A 9 1.24 5.35 0.84
C LEU A 9 -0.19 5.57 1.33
N VAL A 10 -0.32 6.22 2.49
CA VAL A 10 -1.62 6.64 3.03
C VAL A 10 -1.72 8.15 2.88
N ILE A 11 -2.81 8.61 2.29
CA ILE A 11 -3.08 10.02 2.05
C ILE A 11 -4.36 10.41 2.78
N ASP A 12 -4.27 11.45 3.62
CA ASP A 12 -5.43 12.15 4.16
C ASP A 12 -5.84 13.21 3.13
N ALA A 13 -7.07 13.11 2.63
CA ALA A 13 -7.61 14.01 1.64
C ALA A 13 -8.74 14.85 2.24
N THR A 14 -8.77 16.15 1.92
CA THR A 14 -9.80 17.07 2.39
C THR A 14 -10.39 17.86 1.22
N ALA A 15 -11.67 17.69 0.98
CA ALA A 15 -12.44 18.53 0.10
C ALA A 15 -13.01 19.71 0.90
N HIS A 16 -12.87 20.93 0.35
CA HIS A 16 -13.38 22.16 0.93
C HIS A 16 -14.60 22.68 0.17
N GLY A 17 -15.59 23.11 0.91
CA GLY A 17 -16.82 23.71 0.42
C GLY A 17 -17.17 25.00 1.15
N VAL A 18 -18.44 25.36 1.11
CA VAL A 18 -19.00 26.51 1.81
C VAL A 18 -20.27 26.06 2.51
N SER A 19 -20.33 26.23 3.83
CA SER A 19 -21.50 25.87 4.63
C SER A 19 -22.73 26.70 4.23
N GLY A 20 -23.91 26.08 4.27
CA GLY A 20 -25.17 26.73 3.95
C GLY A 20 -26.38 25.94 4.43
N HIS A 21 -27.58 26.54 4.31
CA HIS A 21 -28.82 25.89 4.67
C HIS A 21 -29.33 25.01 3.52
N ALA A 22 -29.46 23.69 3.75
CA ALA A 22 -29.83 22.74 2.72
C ALA A 22 -31.15 23.07 1.98
N ALA A 23 -32.17 23.60 2.69
CA ALA A 23 -33.44 23.98 2.08
C ALA A 23 -33.39 25.22 1.18
N ARG A 24 -32.30 26.01 1.24
CA ARG A 24 -32.12 27.24 0.43
C ARG A 24 -31.19 27.05 -0.74
N ASN A 25 -30.56 25.87 -0.82
CA ASN A 25 -29.56 25.53 -1.83
C ASN A 25 -28.40 26.56 -1.87
N GLU A 26 -28.02 27.10 -0.70
CA GLU A 26 -26.92 28.04 -0.50
C GLU A 26 -25.68 27.31 -0.08
N GLY A 27 -24.50 27.72 -0.59
CA GLY A 27 -23.21 27.13 -0.26
C GLY A 27 -22.68 26.16 -1.31
N GLU A 28 -21.56 25.52 -0.99
CA GLU A 28 -20.87 24.52 -1.83
C GLU A 28 -20.66 23.22 -1.05
N ASN A 29 -21.25 22.13 -1.49
CA ASN A 29 -21.22 20.88 -0.76
C ASN A 29 -19.86 20.17 -0.91
N ALA A 30 -19.05 20.15 0.17
CA ALA A 30 -17.76 19.48 0.20
C ALA A 30 -17.87 17.96 0.00
N LEU A 31 -18.97 17.33 0.43
CA LEU A 31 -19.21 15.92 0.20
C LEU A 31 -19.33 15.60 -1.30
N TYR A 32 -20.00 16.43 -2.08
CA TYR A 32 -20.13 16.22 -3.52
C TYR A 32 -18.78 16.40 -4.24
N LYS A 33 -17.98 17.42 -3.84
CA LYS A 33 -16.61 17.58 -4.36
C LYS A 33 -15.74 16.35 -4.05
N ALA A 34 -15.82 15.81 -2.82
CA ALA A 34 -15.10 14.59 -2.46
C ALA A 34 -15.56 13.38 -3.29
N LEU A 35 -16.86 13.24 -3.56
CA LEU A 35 -17.38 12.14 -4.38
C LEU A 35 -16.89 12.23 -5.84
N GLU A 36 -16.77 13.43 -6.41
CA GLU A 36 -16.18 13.64 -7.73
C GLU A 36 -14.71 13.21 -7.77
N ASP A 37 -13.91 13.59 -6.76
CA ASP A 37 -12.52 13.16 -6.67
C ASP A 37 -12.40 11.65 -6.44
N ILE A 38 -13.25 11.05 -5.61
CA ILE A 38 -13.30 9.60 -5.39
C ILE A 38 -13.64 8.87 -6.71
N GLU A 39 -14.53 9.40 -7.53
CA GLU A 39 -14.85 8.81 -8.83
C GLU A 39 -13.67 8.91 -9.82
N ARG A 40 -12.95 10.04 -9.84
CA ARG A 40 -11.69 10.18 -10.61
C ARG A 40 -10.64 9.17 -10.14
N LEU A 41 -10.44 9.02 -8.82
CA LEU A 41 -9.53 8.04 -8.22
C LEU A 41 -9.89 6.60 -8.59
N ARG A 42 -11.20 6.25 -8.59
CA ARG A 42 -11.67 4.92 -9.00
C ARG A 42 -11.43 4.62 -10.47
N GLY A 43 -11.54 5.64 -11.32
CA GLY A 43 -11.29 5.52 -12.76
C GLY A 43 -9.81 5.62 -13.14
N HIS A 44 -8.95 6.05 -12.24
CA HIS A 44 -7.53 6.26 -12.51
C HIS A 44 -6.78 4.95 -12.72
N VAL A 45 -5.91 4.92 -13.73
CA VAL A 45 -5.10 3.76 -14.08
C VAL A 45 -3.63 4.17 -14.10
N PHE A 46 -2.86 3.63 -13.17
CA PHE A 46 -1.40 3.73 -13.22
C PHE A 46 -0.84 2.92 -14.38
N GLU A 47 -0.15 3.57 -15.31
CA GLU A 47 0.30 2.96 -16.56
C GLU A 47 1.41 1.93 -16.38
N LYS A 48 2.36 2.19 -15.46
CA LYS A 48 3.49 1.30 -15.21
C LYS A 48 3.04 0.08 -14.40
N VAL A 49 3.23 -1.10 -14.97
CA VAL A 49 2.85 -2.38 -14.36
C VAL A 49 4.10 -3.14 -13.97
N SER A 50 4.21 -3.49 -12.69
CA SER A 50 5.32 -4.31 -12.20
C SER A 50 5.22 -5.75 -12.72
N PRO A 51 6.29 -6.34 -13.26
CA PRO A 51 6.31 -7.74 -13.65
C PRO A 51 6.20 -8.68 -12.42
N ARG A 52 6.58 -8.21 -11.23
CA ARG A 52 6.55 -8.99 -9.98
C ARG A 52 5.28 -8.76 -9.17
N MET A 53 4.77 -7.52 -9.11
CA MET A 53 3.68 -7.11 -8.23
C MET A 53 2.39 -6.72 -8.95
N GLY A 54 2.42 -6.64 -10.30
CA GLY A 54 1.26 -6.19 -11.07
C GLY A 54 1.01 -4.68 -10.96
N LYS A 55 -0.25 -4.26 -10.98
CA LYS A 55 -0.65 -2.85 -10.91
C LYS A 55 -0.56 -2.29 -9.50
N VAL A 56 -0.39 -0.97 -9.38
CA VAL A 56 -0.61 -0.23 -8.12
C VAL A 56 -2.06 -0.43 -7.68
N ASN A 57 -2.27 -0.72 -6.39
CA ASN A 57 -3.61 -0.79 -5.80
C ASN A 57 -3.91 0.52 -5.09
N LEU A 58 -5.10 1.09 -5.36
CA LEU A 58 -5.61 2.29 -4.70
C LEU A 58 -7.03 2.02 -4.20
N ASN A 59 -7.30 2.37 -2.94
CA ASN A 59 -8.61 2.27 -2.33
C ASN A 59 -8.90 3.49 -1.46
N VAL A 60 -10.11 4.04 -1.56
CA VAL A 60 -10.63 4.97 -0.55
C VAL A 60 -11.25 4.15 0.56
N THR A 61 -10.70 4.27 1.78
CA THR A 61 -11.05 3.38 2.89
C THR A 61 -11.90 4.04 3.97
N GLN A 62 -11.94 5.37 4.02
CA GLN A 62 -12.71 6.13 4.99
C GLN A 62 -13.25 7.39 4.33
N ILE A 63 -14.44 7.84 4.75
CA ILE A 63 -15.03 9.13 4.39
C ILE A 63 -15.85 9.68 5.55
N LYS A 64 -15.74 10.98 5.80
CA LYS A 64 -16.48 11.67 6.87
C LYS A 64 -16.86 13.08 6.44
N ALA A 65 -18.15 13.42 6.53
CA ALA A 65 -18.65 14.78 6.23
C ALA A 65 -19.94 15.05 7.01
N GLY A 66 -20.22 16.35 7.21
CA GLY A 66 -21.47 16.85 7.78
C GLY A 66 -21.63 16.65 9.29
N THR A 67 -22.45 17.49 9.89
CA THR A 67 -22.74 17.51 11.33
C THR A 67 -24.26 17.51 11.63
N ALA A 68 -25.07 18.01 10.69
CA ALA A 68 -26.53 18.10 10.82
C ALA A 68 -27.21 17.90 9.45
N HIS A 69 -28.41 17.31 9.46
CA HIS A 69 -29.16 16.99 8.23
C HIS A 69 -29.59 18.20 7.38
N ASN A 70 -29.66 19.38 7.98
CA ASN A 70 -30.11 20.60 7.35
C ASN A 70 -28.96 21.60 7.03
N VAL A 71 -27.69 21.17 7.16
CA VAL A 71 -26.49 21.98 6.90
C VAL A 71 -25.69 21.33 5.78
N ILE A 72 -25.41 22.13 4.72
CA ILE A 72 -24.47 21.72 3.66
C ILE A 72 -23.08 21.69 4.26
N PRO A 73 -22.34 20.55 4.16
CA PRO A 73 -21.00 20.44 4.73
C PRO A 73 -19.99 21.26 3.96
N ASP A 74 -19.18 22.05 4.67
CA ASP A 74 -18.07 22.83 4.16
C ASP A 74 -16.75 22.06 4.14
N ARG A 75 -16.75 20.84 4.71
CA ARG A 75 -15.59 19.96 4.77
C ARG A 75 -15.99 18.50 4.60
N CYS A 76 -15.22 17.77 3.80
CA CYS A 76 -15.29 16.32 3.71
C CYS A 76 -13.87 15.75 3.75
N ASP A 77 -13.60 14.91 4.74
CA ASP A 77 -12.34 14.20 4.89
C ASP A 77 -12.48 12.76 4.40
N PHE A 78 -11.49 12.27 3.65
CA PHE A 78 -11.42 10.87 3.23
C PHE A 78 -9.99 10.37 3.24
N VAL A 79 -9.80 9.05 3.32
CA VAL A 79 -8.49 8.42 3.40
C VAL A 79 -8.28 7.51 2.21
N ILE A 80 -7.13 7.65 1.57
CA ILE A 80 -6.71 6.84 0.43
C ILE A 80 -5.58 5.92 0.90
N ASP A 81 -5.77 4.60 0.81
CA ASP A 81 -4.73 3.57 0.99
C ASP A 81 -4.22 3.16 -0.38
N ILE A 82 -2.92 3.34 -0.61
CA ILE A 82 -2.26 3.01 -1.86
C ILE A 82 -1.14 2.01 -1.58
N ARG A 83 -1.04 1.00 -2.46
CA ARG A 83 0.00 -0.03 -2.42
C ARG A 83 0.88 0.07 -3.66
N PRO A 84 1.93 0.91 -3.60
CA PRO A 84 2.87 1.11 -4.70
C PRO A 84 3.62 -0.16 -5.06
N THR A 85 4.13 -0.17 -6.28
CA THR A 85 5.09 -1.16 -6.79
C THR A 85 6.45 -0.48 -7.01
N GLU A 86 7.48 -1.25 -7.33
CA GLU A 86 8.82 -0.73 -7.61
C GLU A 86 8.90 0.19 -8.84
N GLN A 87 7.82 0.27 -9.62
CA GLN A 87 7.73 1.12 -10.81
C GLN A 87 7.41 2.59 -10.49
N TYR A 88 7.00 2.88 -9.24
CA TYR A 88 6.63 4.23 -8.79
C TYR A 88 7.26 4.56 -7.45
N SER A 89 7.77 5.77 -7.32
CA SER A 89 8.01 6.36 -6.01
C SER A 89 6.67 6.83 -5.39
N ASN A 90 6.65 7.02 -4.07
CA ASN A 90 5.47 7.57 -3.41
C ASN A 90 5.22 9.03 -3.83
N GLU A 91 6.28 9.77 -4.15
CA GLU A 91 6.24 11.13 -4.68
C GLU A 91 5.61 11.18 -6.07
N ASP A 92 5.98 10.26 -6.98
CA ASP A 92 5.39 10.18 -8.33
C ASP A 92 3.87 9.96 -8.24
N ILE A 93 3.45 9.01 -7.39
CA ILE A 93 2.03 8.72 -7.17
C ILE A 93 1.30 9.95 -6.61
N LEU A 94 1.87 10.61 -5.59
CA LEU A 94 1.26 11.80 -5.01
C LEU A 94 1.08 12.90 -6.06
N ASN A 95 2.10 13.18 -6.88
CA ASN A 95 2.04 14.18 -7.93
C ASN A 95 0.95 13.84 -8.96
N GLU A 96 0.89 12.60 -9.42
CA GLU A 96 -0.12 12.12 -10.37
C GLU A 96 -1.55 12.25 -9.81
N LEU A 97 -1.76 11.99 -8.54
CA LEU A 97 -3.06 12.16 -7.89
C LEU A 97 -3.42 13.64 -7.65
N GLN A 98 -2.44 14.50 -7.40
CA GLN A 98 -2.67 15.95 -7.27
C GLN A 98 -3.13 16.60 -8.60
N GLU A 99 -2.77 16.03 -9.74
CA GLU A 99 -3.22 16.51 -11.05
C GLU A 99 -4.70 16.18 -11.33
N ILE A 100 -5.23 15.12 -10.74
CA ILE A 100 -6.61 14.66 -11.01
C ILE A 100 -7.61 15.03 -9.91
N CYS A 101 -7.14 15.32 -8.69
CA CYS A 101 -7.99 15.69 -7.56
C CYS A 101 -8.02 17.20 -7.34
N THR A 102 -9.17 17.70 -6.92
CA THR A 102 -9.34 19.09 -6.45
C THR A 102 -9.18 19.23 -4.94
N SER A 103 -9.30 18.12 -4.20
CA SER A 103 -9.10 18.05 -2.76
C SER A 103 -7.64 18.24 -2.38
N GLU A 104 -7.40 18.81 -1.20
CA GLU A 104 -6.07 18.84 -0.59
C GLU A 104 -5.62 17.44 -0.26
N LEU A 105 -4.44 17.01 -0.75
CA LEU A 105 -3.87 15.70 -0.51
C LEU A 105 -2.66 15.80 0.39
N LYS A 106 -2.73 15.23 1.60
CA LYS A 106 -1.66 15.23 2.59
C LYS A 106 -1.15 13.80 2.84
N PRO A 107 0.03 13.42 2.34
CA PRO A 107 0.60 12.13 2.60
C PRO A 107 1.04 12.02 4.06
N ARG A 108 0.75 10.86 4.71
CA ARG A 108 1.20 10.60 6.09
C ARG A 108 2.69 10.29 6.14
N ASN A 109 3.21 9.55 5.16
CA ASN A 109 4.61 9.19 5.06
C ASN A 109 4.97 8.80 3.62
N LEU A 110 5.98 9.44 3.05
CA LEU A 110 6.48 9.15 1.70
C LEU A 110 7.62 8.11 1.69
N ALA A 111 8.21 7.78 2.84
CA ALA A 111 9.38 6.91 2.92
C ALA A 111 9.07 5.40 2.86
N ASN A 112 7.79 5.00 2.92
CA ASN A 112 7.39 3.58 2.91
C ASN A 112 7.34 3.04 1.47
N ARG A 113 8.50 2.98 0.82
CA ARG A 113 8.64 2.50 -0.56
C ARG A 113 8.38 1.00 -0.69
N SER A 114 8.09 0.54 -1.90
CA SER A 114 8.14 -0.88 -2.24
C SER A 114 9.58 -1.39 -2.23
N SER A 115 9.74 -2.69 -2.05
CA SER A 115 11.04 -3.35 -2.05
C SER A 115 11.04 -4.55 -3.00
N ALA A 116 12.17 -4.81 -3.64
CA ALA A 116 12.37 -5.98 -4.47
C ALA A 116 13.82 -6.44 -4.37
N THR A 117 14.01 -7.74 -4.43
CA THR A 117 15.32 -8.38 -4.63
C THR A 117 15.91 -7.89 -5.97
N PHE A 118 17.21 -7.65 -6.03
CA PHE A 118 17.86 -7.15 -7.23
C PHE A 118 17.66 -8.11 -8.41
N GLU A 119 17.77 -7.57 -9.62
CA GLU A 119 17.82 -8.40 -10.81
C GLU A 119 19.11 -9.25 -10.75
N ASP A 120 19.00 -10.51 -11.16
CA ASP A 120 20.10 -11.48 -11.07
C ASP A 120 20.66 -11.78 -9.67
N SER A 121 19.90 -11.46 -8.62
CA SER A 121 20.29 -11.68 -7.22
C SER A 121 20.79 -13.09 -6.95
N PRO A 122 21.96 -13.25 -6.30
CA PRO A 122 22.42 -14.53 -5.82
C PRO A 122 21.50 -15.12 -4.76
N LEU A 123 20.83 -14.28 -3.95
CA LEU A 123 19.87 -14.71 -2.94
C LEU A 123 18.66 -15.39 -3.56
N GLN A 124 18.11 -14.82 -4.63
CA GLN A 124 16.99 -15.43 -5.35
C GLN A 124 17.40 -16.75 -6.01
N LYS A 125 18.57 -16.77 -6.68
CA LYS A 125 19.11 -17.99 -7.33
C LYS A 125 19.36 -19.12 -6.32
N ALA A 126 19.89 -18.79 -5.15
CA ALA A 126 20.09 -19.76 -4.06
C ALA A 126 18.76 -20.33 -3.53
N ALA A 127 17.76 -19.48 -3.34
CA ALA A 127 16.43 -19.93 -2.91
C ALA A 127 15.80 -20.88 -3.95
N GLU A 128 15.88 -20.53 -5.22
CA GLU A 128 15.36 -21.36 -6.33
C GLU A 128 16.09 -22.71 -6.43
N ALA A 129 17.44 -22.71 -6.31
CA ALA A 129 18.26 -23.92 -6.33
C ALA A 129 17.93 -24.89 -5.17
N LEU A 130 17.53 -24.37 -4.02
CA LEU A 130 17.08 -25.13 -2.87
C LEU A 130 15.59 -25.53 -2.92
N GLY A 131 14.88 -25.20 -4.01
CA GLY A 131 13.46 -25.48 -4.15
C GLY A 131 12.57 -24.63 -3.24
N ILE A 132 13.08 -23.52 -2.72
CA ILE A 132 12.29 -22.58 -1.91
C ILE A 132 11.43 -21.75 -2.86
N GLY A 133 10.09 -21.93 -2.76
CA GLY A 133 9.15 -21.17 -3.56
C GLY A 133 9.27 -19.66 -3.36
N THR A 134 9.25 -18.88 -4.44
CA THR A 134 9.33 -17.41 -4.41
C THR A 134 7.97 -16.77 -4.70
N PHE A 135 7.69 -15.63 -4.09
CA PHE A 135 6.44 -14.89 -4.27
C PHE A 135 6.63 -13.38 -4.01
N SER A 136 5.64 -12.58 -4.42
CA SER A 136 5.56 -11.16 -4.06
C SER A 136 4.59 -10.97 -2.90
N SER A 137 5.06 -10.33 -1.82
CA SER A 137 4.25 -10.03 -0.64
C SER A 137 3.32 -8.82 -0.89
N PRO A 138 2.03 -8.91 -0.56
CA PRO A 138 1.12 -7.77 -0.68
C PRO A 138 1.28 -6.75 0.45
N THR A 139 2.08 -7.08 1.48
CA THR A 139 2.28 -6.25 2.68
C THR A 139 3.65 -5.60 2.69
N THR A 140 3.78 -4.51 3.45
CA THR A 140 5.01 -3.75 3.65
C THR A 140 5.68 -4.19 4.95
N SER A 141 7.02 -4.25 4.98
CA SER A 141 7.82 -4.56 6.17
C SER A 141 9.02 -3.61 6.28
N ASP A 142 9.88 -3.82 7.27
CA ASP A 142 11.13 -3.06 7.43
C ASP A 142 12.11 -3.24 6.26
N TRP A 143 11.86 -4.15 5.34
CA TRP A 143 12.62 -4.29 4.11
C TRP A 143 12.68 -2.98 3.31
N MET A 144 11.66 -2.15 3.36
CA MET A 144 11.67 -0.81 2.75
C MET A 144 12.84 0.08 3.19
N ARG A 145 13.50 -0.22 4.31
CA ARG A 145 14.66 0.50 4.85
C ARG A 145 15.99 -0.11 4.43
N ILE A 146 15.98 -1.29 3.82
CA ILE A 146 17.16 -2.02 3.37
C ILE A 146 17.48 -1.58 1.95
N THR A 147 18.73 -1.15 1.70
CA THR A 147 19.18 -0.66 0.39
C THR A 147 20.10 -1.64 -0.34
N CYS A 148 20.60 -2.68 0.34
CA CYS A 148 21.33 -3.77 -0.29
C CYS A 148 20.36 -4.83 -0.83
N ASP A 149 20.91 -5.77 -1.61
CA ASP A 149 20.15 -6.93 -2.06
C ASP A 149 19.63 -7.74 -0.87
N ALA A 150 18.36 -8.11 -0.91
CA ALA A 150 17.70 -8.79 0.19
C ALA A 150 16.58 -9.70 -0.30
N ILE A 151 16.27 -10.70 0.53
CA ILE A 151 15.14 -11.61 0.37
C ILE A 151 14.47 -11.78 1.75
N LYS A 152 13.15 -11.86 1.78
CA LYS A 152 12.42 -12.04 3.05
C LYS A 152 11.99 -13.48 3.20
N MET A 153 12.48 -14.11 4.26
CA MET A 153 12.16 -15.50 4.61
C MET A 153 11.77 -15.57 6.09
N GLY A 154 11.01 -16.60 6.46
CA GLY A 154 10.68 -16.88 7.86
C GLY A 154 9.91 -18.19 7.98
N PRO A 155 9.89 -18.79 9.18
CA PRO A 155 9.06 -19.96 9.46
C PRO A 155 7.57 -19.57 9.51
N GLY A 156 6.70 -20.56 9.30
CA GLY A 156 5.25 -20.37 9.38
C GLY A 156 4.62 -19.86 8.09
N GLU A 157 3.33 -19.53 8.19
CA GLU A 157 2.52 -19.07 7.07
C GLU A 157 1.93 -17.69 7.33
N SER A 158 2.12 -16.75 6.40
CA SER A 158 1.57 -15.38 6.47
C SER A 158 0.03 -15.34 6.59
N SER A 159 -0.66 -16.38 6.17
CA SER A 159 -2.12 -16.50 6.29
C SER A 159 -2.62 -16.57 7.75
N ARG A 160 -1.76 -16.83 8.70
CA ARG A 160 -2.06 -16.86 10.14
C ARG A 160 -1.84 -15.53 10.83
N SER A 161 -1.10 -14.61 10.18
CA SER A 161 -0.75 -13.31 10.76
C SER A 161 -1.98 -12.41 10.96
N HIS A 162 -1.96 -11.62 12.02
CA HIS A 162 -3.04 -10.69 12.43
C HIS A 162 -4.39 -11.37 12.71
N LYS A 163 -4.40 -12.66 13.00
CA LYS A 163 -5.61 -13.38 13.43
C LYS A 163 -5.63 -13.53 14.94
N LYS A 164 -6.85 -13.71 15.49
CA LYS A 164 -6.99 -14.15 16.88
C LYS A 164 -6.27 -15.49 17.04
N ASP A 165 -5.49 -15.60 18.11
CA ASP A 165 -4.69 -16.80 18.41
C ASP A 165 -3.64 -17.12 17.30
N GLU A 166 -2.95 -16.09 16.78
CA GLU A 166 -1.83 -16.24 15.85
C GLU A 166 -0.78 -17.20 16.42
N PHE A 167 -0.32 -18.15 15.60
CA PHE A 167 0.61 -19.18 16.03
C PHE A 167 1.59 -19.59 14.92
N VAL A 168 2.70 -20.20 15.34
CA VAL A 168 3.64 -20.94 14.51
C VAL A 168 3.90 -22.31 15.16
N PHE A 169 3.98 -23.36 14.36
CA PHE A 169 4.32 -24.68 14.89
C PHE A 169 5.80 -24.78 15.23
N VAL A 170 6.15 -25.48 16.32
CA VAL A 170 7.54 -25.71 16.73
C VAL A 170 8.33 -26.38 15.61
N GLU A 171 7.72 -27.30 14.87
CA GLU A 171 8.34 -28.00 13.75
C GLU A 171 8.64 -27.05 12.56
N GLU A 172 7.81 -26.04 12.32
CA GLU A 172 8.08 -25.01 11.31
C GLU A 172 9.32 -24.19 11.69
N ILE A 173 9.51 -23.91 12.98
CA ILE A 173 10.71 -23.22 13.48
C ILE A 173 11.95 -24.07 13.26
N ARG A 174 11.92 -25.36 13.61
CA ARG A 174 13.04 -26.30 13.40
C ARG A 174 13.43 -26.38 11.93
N LYS A 175 12.45 -26.63 11.06
CA LYS A 175 12.66 -26.67 9.61
C LYS A 175 13.18 -25.34 9.08
N GLY A 176 12.69 -24.22 9.62
CA GLY A 176 13.17 -22.89 9.27
C GLY A 176 14.66 -22.73 9.56
N ILE A 177 15.13 -23.18 10.74
CA ILE A 177 16.55 -23.13 11.11
C ILE A 177 17.40 -23.94 10.11
N GLU A 178 16.99 -25.17 9.79
CA GLU A 178 17.69 -26.01 8.81
C GLU A 178 17.74 -25.35 7.43
N THR A 179 16.61 -24.82 6.97
CA THR A 179 16.51 -24.11 5.69
C THR A 179 17.43 -22.88 5.64
N TYR A 180 17.51 -22.08 6.72
CA TYR A 180 18.44 -20.95 6.78
C TYR A 180 19.90 -21.39 6.73
N ILE A 181 20.27 -22.46 7.41
CA ILE A 181 21.64 -22.99 7.39
C ILE A 181 22.02 -23.43 5.97
N GLU A 182 21.16 -24.17 5.28
CA GLU A 182 21.40 -24.61 3.91
C GLU A 182 21.46 -23.41 2.94
N PHE A 183 20.54 -22.46 3.09
CA PHE A 183 20.51 -21.24 2.28
C PHE A 183 21.81 -20.43 2.41
N ILE A 184 22.29 -20.19 3.64
CA ILE A 184 23.53 -19.45 3.86
C ILE A 184 24.75 -20.20 3.30
N LYS A 185 24.76 -21.53 3.37
CA LYS A 185 25.85 -22.35 2.80
C LYS A 185 25.88 -22.36 1.27
N SER A 186 24.74 -22.04 0.64
CA SER A 186 24.61 -22.00 -0.83
C SER A 186 24.96 -20.66 -1.47
N LEU A 187 25.21 -19.63 -0.65
CA LEU A 187 25.68 -18.29 -1.09
C LEU A 187 27.19 -18.26 -1.24
#